data_e816b52393ef0a49e1feb61fd2f9191c
#
_entry.id   e816b52393ef0a49e1feb61fd2f9191c
#
_cell.length_a   1.000
_cell.length_b   1.000
_cell.length_c   1.000
_cell.angle_alpha   90.00
_cell.angle_beta   90.00
_cell.angle_gamma   90.00
#
_symmetry.space_group_name_H-M   'P 1'
#
loop_
_entity.id
_entity.type
_entity.pdbx_description
1 polymer ?
#
loop_
_entity_poly.entity_id
_entity_poly.type
_entity_poly.pdbx_seq_one_letter_code
_entity_poly.pdbx_strand_id
1 'polypeptide(L)'
;TNLVDFDAKWGHRRNVEGYAREVEAFDEKLACLMQALREDDLLLVTADHGNDPTWTGTDHTRERVPLLAWSPSMTCGGPLPEQDTFAAIGRLIADNFGVPGPKLEELKSQPALKLG
;
A
#
# COMPACT_ATOMS: atom_id res chain seq x y z
N THR A 1 -9.46 4.33 1.88
CA THR A 1 -9.69 4.00 3.30
C THR A 1 -8.39 4.00 4.05
N ASN A 2 -8.33 4.64 5.22
CA ASN A 2 -7.18 4.61 6.11
C ASN A 2 -7.49 3.74 7.32
N LEU A 3 -6.64 2.74 7.59
CA LEU A 3 -6.76 1.82 8.72
C LEU A 3 -5.83 2.28 9.85
N VAL A 4 -6.28 3.26 10.61
CA VAL A 4 -5.46 4.01 11.59
C VAL A 4 -4.97 3.18 12.79
N ASP A 5 -5.57 2.04 13.07
CA ASP A 5 -5.28 1.25 14.26
C ASP A 5 -3.88 0.62 14.25
N PHE A 6 -3.35 0.29 13.07
CA PHE A 6 -1.98 -0.19 12.92
C PHE A 6 -0.97 0.80 13.50
N ASP A 7 -1.15 2.07 13.20
CA ASP A 7 -0.31 3.14 13.70
C ASP A 7 -0.68 3.53 15.15
N ALA A 8 -1.90 4.02 15.34
CA ALA A 8 -2.32 4.68 16.58
C ALA A 8 -2.42 3.73 17.79
N LYS A 9 -2.92 2.51 17.59
CA LYS A 9 -3.13 1.57 18.70
C LYS A 9 -1.96 0.62 18.92
N TRP A 10 -1.31 0.20 17.83
CA TRP A 10 -0.34 -0.88 17.91
C TRP A 10 1.09 -0.40 17.67
N GLY A 11 1.33 0.40 16.64
CA GLY A 11 2.63 0.92 16.28
C GLY A 11 3.22 1.84 17.35
N HIS A 12 2.58 2.96 17.63
CA HIS A 12 3.04 3.93 18.64
C HIS A 12 3.10 3.36 20.06
N ARG A 13 2.29 2.38 20.38
CA ARG A 13 2.28 1.73 21.70
C ARG A 13 3.21 0.53 21.81
N ARG A 14 3.93 0.21 20.74
CA ARG A 14 4.86 -0.93 20.69
C ARG A 14 4.21 -2.24 21.12
N ASN A 15 2.94 -2.40 20.76
CA ASN A 15 2.17 -3.61 21.06
C ASN A 15 2.29 -4.61 19.90
N VAL A 16 3.35 -5.41 19.92
CA VAL A 16 3.66 -6.40 18.87
C VAL A 16 2.54 -7.41 18.67
N GLU A 17 1.99 -7.93 19.78
CA GLU A 17 0.89 -8.91 19.71
C GLU A 17 -0.41 -8.30 19.14
N GLY A 18 -0.71 -7.04 19.53
CA GLY A 18 -1.84 -6.32 18.99
C GLY A 18 -1.68 -6.06 17.49
N TYR A 19 -0.47 -5.68 17.06
CA TYR A 19 -0.16 -5.48 15.64
C TYR A 19 -0.34 -6.78 14.85
N ALA A 20 0.20 -7.90 15.34
CA ALA A 20 0.07 -9.20 14.69
C ALA A 20 -1.39 -9.63 14.52
N ARG A 21 -2.20 -9.52 15.59
CA ARG A 21 -3.64 -9.80 15.53
C ARG A 21 -4.40 -8.90 14.54
N GLU A 22 -3.99 -7.63 14.42
CA GLU A 22 -4.62 -6.72 13.45
C GLU A 22 -4.26 -7.10 12.01
N VAL A 23 -3.04 -7.60 11.76
CA VAL A 23 -2.65 -8.13 10.43
C VAL A 23 -3.50 -9.35 10.07
N GLU A 24 -3.67 -10.29 11.00
CA GLU A 24 -4.52 -11.47 10.79
C GLU A 24 -5.98 -11.09 10.53
N ALA A 25 -6.52 -10.18 11.33
CA ALA A 25 -7.90 -9.69 11.14
C ALA A 25 -8.07 -8.90 9.82
N PHE A 26 -7.04 -8.20 9.38
CA PHE A 26 -7.04 -7.53 8.09
C PHE A 26 -7.05 -8.53 6.93
N ASP A 27 -6.27 -9.61 7.01
CA ASP A 27 -6.22 -10.65 5.99
C ASP A 27 -7.61 -11.29 5.75
N GLU A 28 -8.33 -11.60 6.81
CA GLU A 28 -9.70 -12.11 6.71
C GLU A 28 -10.65 -11.11 6.00
N LYS A 29 -10.56 -9.84 6.36
CA LYS A 29 -11.37 -8.77 5.74
C LYS A 29 -10.97 -8.51 4.31
N LEU A 30 -9.67 -8.62 4.00
CA LEU A 30 -9.15 -8.46 2.65
C LEU A 30 -9.71 -9.53 1.72
N ALA A 31 -9.77 -10.79 2.17
CA ALA A 31 -10.39 -11.87 1.39
C ALA A 31 -11.86 -11.58 1.05
N CYS A 32 -12.64 -11.06 2.00
CA CYS A 32 -14.01 -10.64 1.76
C CYS A 32 -14.12 -9.46 0.78
N LEU A 33 -13.23 -8.48 0.92
CA LEU A 33 -13.18 -7.32 0.01
C LEU A 33 -12.89 -7.77 -1.42
N MET A 34 -11.89 -8.62 -1.61
CA MET A 34 -11.50 -9.13 -2.93
C MET A 34 -12.66 -9.85 -3.65
N GLN A 35 -13.52 -10.56 -2.90
CA GLN A 35 -14.73 -11.19 -3.47
C GLN A 35 -15.83 -10.21 -3.88
N ALA A 36 -15.83 -9.01 -3.30
CA ALA A 36 -16.83 -7.98 -3.58
C ALA A 36 -16.44 -7.04 -4.74
N LEU A 37 -15.17 -7.07 -5.17
CA LEU A 37 -14.68 -6.23 -6.26
C LEU A 37 -15.18 -6.70 -7.62
N ARG A 38 -15.40 -5.73 -8.51
CA ARG A 38 -15.79 -5.95 -9.91
C ARG A 38 -14.55 -6.10 -10.78
N GLU A 39 -14.72 -6.61 -11.98
CA GLU A 39 -13.63 -6.83 -12.95
C GLU A 39 -12.84 -5.55 -13.30
N ASP A 40 -13.49 -4.39 -13.22
CA ASP A 40 -12.91 -3.07 -13.52
C ASP A 40 -12.39 -2.34 -12.27
N ASP A 41 -12.48 -2.95 -11.09
CA ASP A 41 -11.90 -2.38 -9.86
C ASP A 41 -10.42 -2.75 -9.73
N LEU A 42 -9.63 -1.80 -9.21
CA LEU A 42 -8.23 -1.99 -8.84
C LEU A 42 -8.06 -1.77 -7.35
N LEU A 43 -7.59 -2.79 -6.66
CA LEU A 43 -7.21 -2.70 -5.25
C LEU A 43 -5.72 -2.41 -5.12
N LEU A 44 -5.39 -1.36 -4.38
CA LEU A 44 -4.03 -1.05 -3.97
C LEU A 44 -3.94 -1.07 -2.44
N VAL A 45 -2.99 -1.83 -1.90
CA VAL A 45 -2.71 -1.85 -0.46
C VAL A 45 -1.31 -1.31 -0.23
N THR A 46 -1.21 -0.28 0.60
CA THR A 46 0.05 0.38 0.94
C THR A 46 0.00 0.98 2.34
N ALA A 47 1.05 1.65 2.76
CA ALA A 47 1.07 2.48 3.96
C ALA A 47 1.69 3.84 3.63
N ASP A 48 1.44 4.84 4.46
CA ASP A 48 1.96 6.20 4.33
C ASP A 48 3.33 6.37 5.00
N HIS A 49 3.67 5.50 5.96
CA HIS A 49 4.98 5.42 6.62
C HIS A 49 5.18 4.06 7.30
N GLY A 50 6.38 3.80 7.79
CA GLY A 50 6.69 2.68 8.68
C GLY A 50 6.36 3.00 10.14
N ASN A 51 5.96 2.00 10.88
CA ASN A 51 5.85 2.06 12.34
C ASN A 51 6.06 0.67 12.95
N ASP A 52 7.33 0.27 13.07
CA ASP A 52 7.72 -1.04 13.60
C ASP A 52 7.42 -1.13 15.11
N PRO A 53 6.48 -2.00 15.54
CA PRO A 53 6.13 -2.14 16.94
C PRO A 53 7.24 -2.78 17.79
N THR A 54 8.31 -3.29 17.18
CA THR A 54 9.47 -3.86 17.88
C THR A 54 10.58 -2.84 18.12
N TRP A 55 10.48 -1.65 17.48
CA TRP A 55 11.50 -0.61 17.61
C TRP A 55 11.43 0.13 18.94
N THR A 56 12.54 0.80 19.31
CA THR A 56 12.61 1.64 20.52
C THR A 56 11.91 2.99 20.32
N GLY A 57 11.43 3.59 21.40
CA GLY A 57 10.72 4.87 21.36
C GLY A 57 9.28 4.72 20.84
N THR A 58 8.64 5.84 20.53
CA THR A 58 7.23 5.91 20.10
C THR A 58 7.03 6.54 18.73
N ASP A 59 8.10 6.99 18.09
CA ASP A 59 8.04 7.65 16.79
C ASP A 59 7.90 6.64 15.64
N HIS A 60 7.49 7.15 14.48
CA HIS A 60 7.49 6.37 13.24
C HIS A 60 8.87 5.84 12.90
N THR A 61 8.92 4.75 12.20
CA THR A 61 10.14 4.11 11.77
C THR A 61 10.31 4.18 10.24
N ARG A 62 11.45 3.76 9.71
CA ARG A 62 11.87 4.09 8.33
C ARG A 62 11.87 2.88 7.40
N GLU A 63 11.06 1.90 7.67
CA GLU A 63 10.91 0.75 6.80
C GLU A 63 10.29 1.15 5.47
N ARG A 64 10.65 0.43 4.41
CA ARG A 64 9.90 0.51 3.17
C ARG A 64 8.49 -0.02 3.39
N VAL A 65 7.51 0.67 2.84
CA VAL A 65 6.11 0.27 2.94
C VAL A 65 5.74 -0.71 1.82
N PRO A 66 4.75 -1.57 2.03
CA PRO A 66 4.27 -2.46 0.98
C PRO A 66 3.61 -1.69 -0.15
N LEU A 67 3.66 -2.23 -1.34
CA LEU A 67 2.84 -1.84 -2.48
C LEU A 67 2.30 -3.11 -3.13
N LEU A 68 1.06 -3.42 -2.82
CA LEU A 68 0.36 -4.57 -3.38
C LEU A 68 -0.73 -4.07 -4.33
N ALA A 69 -0.89 -4.72 -5.47
CA ALA A 69 -1.89 -4.39 -6.46
C ALA A 69 -2.63 -5.65 -6.89
N TRP A 70 -3.95 -5.57 -6.95
CA TRP A 70 -4.79 -6.67 -7.38
C TRP A 70 -6.07 -6.19 -8.06
N SER A 71 -6.53 -6.94 -9.05
CA SER A 71 -7.83 -6.77 -9.69
C SER A 71 -8.36 -8.15 -10.08
N PRO A 72 -9.68 -8.39 -10.07
CA PRO A 72 -10.26 -9.65 -10.57
C PRO A 72 -9.90 -9.96 -12.02
N SER A 73 -9.63 -8.95 -12.83
CA SER A 73 -9.23 -9.11 -14.24
C SER A 73 -7.76 -9.44 -14.47
N MET A 74 -6.92 -9.41 -13.42
CA MET A 74 -5.51 -9.77 -13.55
C MET A 74 -5.33 -11.26 -13.84
N THR A 75 -4.63 -11.58 -14.92
CA THR A 75 -4.37 -12.96 -15.36
C THR A 75 -3.02 -13.50 -14.90
N CYS A 76 -2.15 -12.63 -14.41
CA CYS A 76 -0.82 -12.98 -13.90
C CYS A 76 -0.46 -12.12 -12.70
N GLY A 77 0.40 -12.65 -11.84
CA GLY A 77 1.00 -11.95 -10.72
C GLY A 77 2.51 -11.93 -10.83
N GLY A 78 3.16 -11.10 -10.05
CA GLY A 78 4.61 -11.02 -10.00
C GLY A 78 5.08 -9.82 -9.18
N PRO A 79 6.41 -9.69 -8.99
CA PRO A 79 6.95 -8.58 -8.24
C PRO A 79 6.77 -7.26 -9.02
N LEU A 80 6.28 -6.24 -8.33
CA LEU A 80 6.33 -4.87 -8.82
C LEU A 80 7.72 -4.27 -8.57
N PRO A 81 8.21 -3.39 -9.47
CA PRO A 81 9.46 -2.69 -9.24
C PRO A 81 9.35 -1.79 -7.99
N GLU A 82 10.43 -1.73 -7.23
CA GLU A 82 10.52 -0.80 -6.11
C GLU A 82 10.33 0.65 -6.59
N GLN A 83 9.65 1.45 -5.79
CA GLN A 83 9.40 2.86 -6.07
C GLN A 83 10.08 3.72 -4.99
N ASP A 84 10.74 4.80 -5.39
CA ASP A 84 11.44 5.70 -4.45
C ASP A 84 10.52 6.79 -3.87
N THR A 85 9.25 6.81 -4.27
CA THR A 85 8.32 7.85 -3.84
C THR A 85 6.89 7.35 -3.79
N PHE A 86 6.12 7.82 -2.81
CA PHE A 86 4.68 7.58 -2.70
C PHE A 86 3.87 8.16 -3.87
N ALA A 87 4.42 9.13 -4.59
CA ALA A 87 3.78 9.70 -5.77
C ALA A 87 3.61 8.69 -6.92
N ALA A 88 4.25 7.53 -6.87
CA ALA A 88 4.09 6.46 -7.85
C ALA A 88 2.62 5.99 -7.95
N ILE A 89 1.91 5.91 -6.82
CA ILE A 89 0.48 5.53 -6.79
C ILE A 89 -0.38 6.60 -7.45
N GLY A 90 -0.16 7.87 -7.10
CA GLY A 90 -0.88 8.99 -7.72
C GLY A 90 -0.65 9.06 -9.24
N ARG A 91 0.56 8.77 -9.69
CA ARG A 91 0.89 8.68 -11.10
C ARG A 91 0.18 7.51 -11.80
N LEU A 92 0.18 6.33 -11.18
CA LEU A 92 -0.53 5.17 -11.71
C LEU A 92 -2.02 5.49 -11.92
N ILE A 93 -2.65 6.14 -10.93
CA ILE A 93 -4.06 6.54 -11.01
C ILE A 93 -4.28 7.56 -12.14
N ALA A 94 -3.42 8.57 -12.24
CA ALA A 94 -3.50 9.59 -13.28
C ALA A 94 -3.35 8.97 -14.68
N ASP A 95 -2.39 8.09 -14.86
CA ASP A 95 -2.14 7.38 -16.12
C ASP A 95 -3.35 6.52 -16.52
N ASN A 96 -3.95 5.81 -15.54
CA ASN A 96 -5.14 4.98 -15.78
C ASN A 96 -6.35 5.80 -16.24
N PHE A 97 -6.53 7.01 -15.71
CA PHE A 97 -7.62 7.89 -16.11
C PHE A 97 -7.28 8.86 -17.25
N GLY A 98 -6.08 8.78 -17.81
CA GLY A 98 -5.63 9.65 -18.89
C GLY A 98 -5.60 11.15 -18.53
N VAL A 99 -5.38 11.45 -17.24
CA VAL A 99 -5.28 12.84 -16.75
C VAL A 99 -3.82 13.20 -16.46
N PRO A 100 -3.43 14.49 -16.54
CA PRO A 100 -2.08 14.90 -16.17
C PRO A 100 -1.78 14.52 -14.71
N GLY A 101 -0.78 13.68 -14.53
CA GLY A 101 -0.27 13.32 -13.21
C GLY A 101 0.46 14.51 -12.54
N PRO A 102 0.82 14.38 -11.26
CA PRO A 102 1.61 15.38 -10.59
C PRO A 102 2.92 15.63 -11.36
N LYS A 103 3.24 16.90 -11.65
CA LYS A 103 4.47 17.32 -12.31
C LYS A 103 5.65 17.18 -11.34
N LEU A 104 6.05 15.98 -11.07
CA LEU A 104 7.26 15.72 -10.29
C LEU A 104 8.39 15.46 -11.28
N GLU A 105 9.18 16.49 -11.55
CA GLU A 105 10.35 16.41 -12.43
C GLU A 105 11.32 15.30 -12.00
N GLU A 106 11.35 15.02 -10.70
CA GLU A 106 12.18 14.00 -10.08
C GLU A 106 11.75 12.55 -10.40
N LEU A 107 10.52 12.35 -10.88
CA LEU A 107 10.02 11.01 -11.26
C LEU A 107 10.37 10.59 -12.69
N LYS A 108 11.02 11.45 -13.47
CA LYS A 108 11.37 11.18 -14.87
C LYS A 108 12.33 10.00 -15.05
N SER A 109 13.03 9.59 -14.02
CA SER A 109 14.01 8.51 -14.05
C SER A 109 13.47 7.13 -13.63
N GLN A 110 12.24 7.05 -13.14
CA GLN A 110 11.70 5.81 -12.61
C GLN A 110 10.82 5.07 -13.63
N PRO A 111 10.92 3.73 -13.70
CA PRO A 111 10.04 2.96 -14.56
C PRO A 111 8.59 3.16 -14.11
N ALA A 112 7.71 3.42 -15.06
CA ALA A 112 6.28 3.49 -14.78
C ALA A 112 5.79 2.13 -14.24
N LEU A 113 4.99 2.15 -13.18
CA LEU A 113 4.24 0.98 -12.73
C LEU A 113 3.30 0.57 -13.86
N LYS A 114 3.49 -0.65 -14.37
CA LYS A 114 2.55 -1.27 -15.30
C LYS A 114 1.92 -2.45 -14.58
N LEU A 115 0.63 -2.40 -14.44
CA LEU A 115 -0.17 -3.52 -13.97
C LEU A 115 -0.61 -4.30 -15.20
N GLY A 116 -0.23 -5.56 -15.25
CA GLY A 116 -0.58 -6.47 -16.35
C GLY A 116 -2.04 -6.91 -16.30
#